data_3baa8ffab437ebb5d34b168bb40e1f67
#
_entry.id   3baa8ffab437ebb5d34b168bb40e1f67
#
_cell.length_a   1.000
_cell.length_b   1.000
_cell.length_c   1.000
_cell.angle_alpha   90.00
_cell.angle_beta   90.00
_cell.angle_gamma   90.00
#
_symmetry.space_group_name_H-M   'P 1'
#
loop_
_entity.id
_entity.type
_entity.pdbx_description
1 polymer ?
#
loop_
_entity_poly.entity_id
_entity_poly.type
_entity_poly.pdbx_seq_one_letter_code
_entity_poly.pdbx_strand_id
1 'polypeptide(L)'
;MLLADFLKQSTSRLTKLYGEQEARAIINLLCKARFGTSTYTHIVEPSYKVPEDTVSEELQRLEKGEPIQYVLGFAEFMGQRFRVEPGALIPRPETEILCCEAIKYAKLKTRTINILDLCTGSGCIAWSVATALPNSRVIGVDISEKALSIAQNQNFKIPNPPSFIKGNILTDNILEGHKFDLILSNPPYILTSDKARMQTNVTDYEPEIALYVPDNEPLIFCQAIADLSRRLLKQDGIGIMEIHEELGNQILNLFKNKNFENTEIIQDQFKKNRFIRYSRSSE
;
A
#
# COMPACT_ATOMS: atom_id res chain seq x y z
N MET A 1 -20.04 -13.55 -26.49
CA MET A 1 -19.87 -12.26 -27.24
C MET A 1 -18.45 -12.17 -27.80
N LEU A 2 -18.21 -11.41 -28.90
CA LEU A 2 -16.83 -11.12 -29.32
C LEU A 2 -16.15 -10.23 -28.28
N LEU A 3 -14.85 -10.47 -28.03
CA LEU A 3 -14.09 -9.67 -27.06
C LEU A 3 -14.12 -8.16 -27.38
N ALA A 4 -14.01 -7.79 -28.66
CA ALA A 4 -14.09 -6.40 -29.10
C ALA A 4 -15.42 -5.73 -28.73
N ASP A 5 -16.54 -6.44 -28.91
CA ASP A 5 -17.87 -5.95 -28.57
C ASP A 5 -18.03 -5.86 -27.05
N PHE A 6 -17.54 -6.87 -26.32
CA PHE A 6 -17.55 -6.87 -24.84
C PHE A 6 -16.78 -5.67 -24.28
N LEU A 7 -15.54 -5.43 -24.76
CA LEU A 7 -14.72 -4.29 -24.34
C LEU A 7 -15.44 -2.96 -24.59
N LYS A 8 -16.02 -2.78 -25.78
CA LYS A 8 -16.75 -1.55 -26.15
C LYS A 8 -17.97 -1.33 -25.26
N GLN A 9 -18.81 -2.34 -25.10
CA GLN A 9 -20.07 -2.23 -24.33
C GLN A 9 -19.77 -2.02 -22.85
N SER A 10 -18.88 -2.83 -22.26
CA SER A 10 -18.56 -2.75 -20.84
C SER A 10 -17.84 -1.45 -20.49
N THR A 11 -16.92 -0.96 -21.34
CA THR A 11 -16.30 0.36 -21.15
C THR A 11 -17.35 1.46 -21.15
N SER A 12 -18.29 1.45 -22.11
CA SER A 12 -19.35 2.46 -22.20
C SER A 12 -20.22 2.51 -20.92
N ARG A 13 -20.49 1.36 -20.27
CA ARG A 13 -21.26 1.28 -19.02
C ARG A 13 -20.55 1.99 -17.86
N LEU A 14 -19.21 1.96 -17.83
CA LEU A 14 -18.41 2.54 -16.75
C LEU A 14 -17.96 3.99 -17.03
N THR A 15 -18.03 4.44 -18.27
CA THR A 15 -17.49 5.75 -18.70
C THR A 15 -18.05 6.93 -17.91
N LYS A 16 -19.34 6.88 -17.53
CA LYS A 16 -19.98 7.97 -16.78
C LYS A 16 -19.35 8.13 -15.38
N LEU A 17 -18.91 7.04 -14.77
CA LEU A 17 -18.36 7.04 -13.40
C LEU A 17 -16.84 7.32 -13.38
N TYR A 18 -16.09 6.71 -14.32
CA TYR A 18 -14.63 6.70 -14.30
C TYR A 18 -13.97 7.54 -15.40
N GLY A 19 -14.74 8.00 -16.40
CA GLY A 19 -14.18 8.51 -17.64
C GLY A 19 -13.74 7.38 -18.56
N GLU A 20 -13.53 7.69 -19.86
CA GLU A 20 -13.28 6.65 -20.88
C GLU A 20 -11.97 5.88 -20.66
N GLN A 21 -10.89 6.61 -20.33
CA GLN A 21 -9.57 6.02 -20.20
C GLN A 21 -9.49 5.05 -19.02
N GLU A 22 -9.99 5.45 -17.87
CA GLU A 22 -9.98 4.62 -16.65
C GLU A 22 -10.97 3.45 -16.79
N ALA A 23 -12.18 3.69 -17.29
CA ALA A 23 -13.15 2.64 -17.59
C ALA A 23 -12.56 1.54 -18.48
N ARG A 24 -11.83 1.94 -19.52
CA ARG A 24 -11.14 1.00 -20.43
C ARG A 24 -10.04 0.22 -19.71
N ALA A 25 -9.28 0.87 -18.84
CA ALA A 25 -8.23 0.21 -18.05
C ALA A 25 -8.84 -0.84 -17.10
N ILE A 26 -9.93 -0.49 -16.40
CA ILE A 26 -10.68 -1.38 -15.50
C ILE A 26 -11.18 -2.62 -16.26
N ILE A 27 -11.83 -2.45 -17.41
CA ILE A 27 -12.36 -3.57 -18.19
C ILE A 27 -11.24 -4.44 -18.76
N ASN A 28 -10.12 -3.86 -19.22
CA ASN A 28 -8.96 -4.63 -19.65
C ASN A 28 -8.39 -5.48 -18.49
N LEU A 29 -8.33 -4.94 -17.28
CA LEU A 29 -7.86 -5.67 -16.10
C LEU A 29 -8.82 -6.81 -15.73
N LEU A 30 -10.14 -6.58 -15.79
CA LEU A 30 -11.15 -7.62 -15.61
C LEU A 30 -10.98 -8.74 -16.64
N CYS A 31 -10.84 -8.40 -17.92
CA CYS A 31 -10.66 -9.37 -19.00
C CYS A 31 -9.34 -10.15 -18.85
N LYS A 32 -8.25 -9.48 -18.49
CA LYS A 32 -6.97 -10.15 -18.17
C LYS A 32 -7.14 -11.17 -17.05
N ALA A 33 -7.82 -10.78 -15.97
CA ALA A 33 -7.97 -11.61 -14.79
C ALA A 33 -8.91 -12.80 -14.99
N ARG A 34 -10.01 -12.64 -15.73
CA ARG A 34 -11.05 -13.65 -15.90
C ARG A 34 -10.92 -14.49 -17.17
N PHE A 35 -10.42 -13.89 -18.26
CA PHE A 35 -10.32 -14.54 -19.55
C PHE A 35 -8.88 -14.76 -20.03
N GLY A 36 -7.87 -14.31 -19.28
CA GLY A 36 -6.47 -14.44 -19.66
C GLY A 36 -6.05 -13.59 -20.86
N THR A 37 -6.84 -12.57 -21.22
CA THR A 37 -6.57 -11.75 -22.42
C THR A 37 -5.50 -10.69 -22.16
N SER A 38 -4.81 -10.28 -23.21
CA SER A 38 -3.98 -9.08 -23.23
C SER A 38 -4.77 -7.88 -23.76
N THR A 39 -4.24 -6.69 -23.58
CA THR A 39 -4.82 -5.44 -24.14
C THR A 39 -4.99 -5.50 -25.65
N TYR A 40 -4.19 -6.31 -26.35
CA TYR A 40 -4.18 -6.43 -27.80
C TYR A 40 -4.88 -7.68 -28.36
N THR A 41 -5.39 -8.57 -27.48
CA THR A 41 -6.01 -9.83 -27.91
C THR A 41 -7.12 -9.60 -28.94
N HIS A 42 -7.97 -8.58 -28.75
CA HIS A 42 -9.06 -8.25 -29.67
C HIS A 42 -8.60 -7.77 -31.07
N ILE A 43 -7.32 -7.36 -31.20
CA ILE A 43 -6.70 -6.95 -32.48
C ILE A 43 -6.03 -8.16 -33.13
N VAL A 44 -5.29 -8.95 -32.36
CA VAL A 44 -4.52 -10.12 -32.86
C VAL A 44 -5.44 -11.28 -33.18
N GLU A 45 -6.52 -11.44 -32.40
CA GLU A 45 -7.51 -12.51 -32.53
C GLU A 45 -8.93 -11.90 -32.61
N PRO A 46 -9.33 -11.29 -33.75
CA PRO A 46 -10.62 -10.59 -33.84
C PRO A 46 -11.86 -11.49 -33.59
N SER A 47 -11.71 -12.80 -33.79
CA SER A 47 -12.77 -13.80 -33.55
C SER A 47 -12.82 -14.32 -32.10
N TYR A 48 -11.93 -13.84 -31.21
CA TYR A 48 -11.89 -14.28 -29.82
C TYR A 48 -13.21 -13.97 -29.11
N LYS A 49 -13.81 -14.99 -28.49
CA LYS A 49 -15.10 -14.90 -27.78
C LYS A 49 -14.89 -15.02 -26.27
N VAL A 50 -15.65 -14.26 -25.52
CA VAL A 50 -15.69 -14.31 -24.05
C VAL A 50 -17.08 -14.71 -23.58
N PRO A 51 -17.18 -15.49 -22.48
CA PRO A 51 -18.45 -15.84 -21.84
C PRO A 51 -18.87 -14.67 -20.92
N GLU A 52 -19.49 -13.64 -21.48
CA GLU A 52 -19.85 -12.39 -20.78
C GLU A 52 -20.72 -12.61 -19.54
N ASP A 53 -21.55 -13.65 -19.52
CA ASP A 53 -22.42 -13.95 -18.38
C ASP A 53 -21.64 -14.28 -17.12
N THR A 54 -20.42 -14.80 -17.26
CA THR A 54 -19.57 -15.20 -16.11
C THR A 54 -19.01 -14.02 -15.31
N VAL A 55 -19.06 -12.80 -15.86
CA VAL A 55 -18.57 -11.57 -15.20
C VAL A 55 -19.68 -10.53 -14.97
N SER A 56 -20.93 -10.94 -15.09
CA SER A 56 -22.08 -10.02 -14.95
C SER A 56 -22.17 -9.43 -13.55
N GLU A 57 -21.85 -10.19 -12.51
CA GLU A 57 -21.85 -9.73 -11.12
C GLU A 57 -20.71 -8.74 -10.88
N GLU A 58 -19.51 -9.01 -11.38
CA GLU A 58 -18.36 -8.12 -11.28
C GLU A 58 -18.64 -6.79 -11.99
N LEU A 59 -19.26 -6.82 -13.18
CA LEU A 59 -19.64 -5.61 -13.87
C LEU A 59 -20.65 -4.76 -13.08
N GLN A 60 -21.64 -5.39 -12.44
CA GLN A 60 -22.59 -4.67 -11.58
C GLN A 60 -21.92 -4.04 -10.36
N ARG A 61 -20.92 -4.70 -9.76
CA ARG A 61 -20.13 -4.13 -8.65
C ARG A 61 -19.32 -2.93 -9.11
N LEU A 62 -18.67 -3.01 -10.27
CA LEU A 62 -17.93 -1.91 -10.89
C LEU A 62 -18.83 -0.72 -11.23
N GLU A 63 -20.05 -0.95 -11.72
CA GLU A 63 -21.04 0.11 -11.99
C GLU A 63 -21.50 0.85 -10.72
N LYS A 64 -21.39 0.20 -9.57
CA LYS A 64 -21.65 0.83 -8.26
C LYS A 64 -20.44 1.57 -7.70
N GLY A 65 -19.31 1.56 -8.40
CA GLY A 65 -18.08 2.24 -7.99
C GLY A 65 -17.14 1.41 -7.14
N GLU A 66 -17.39 0.12 -6.95
CA GLU A 66 -16.49 -0.73 -6.18
C GLU A 66 -15.13 -0.84 -6.88
N PRO A 67 -13.99 -0.67 -6.15
CA PRO A 67 -12.66 -0.78 -6.73
C PRO A 67 -12.45 -2.13 -7.41
N ILE A 68 -11.87 -2.12 -8.61
CA ILE A 68 -11.61 -3.34 -9.39
C ILE A 68 -10.80 -4.37 -8.58
N GLN A 69 -9.90 -3.95 -7.70
CA GLN A 69 -9.09 -4.83 -6.87
C GLN A 69 -9.97 -5.61 -5.88
N TYR A 70 -10.97 -4.97 -5.28
CA TYR A 70 -11.93 -5.66 -4.40
C TYR A 70 -12.85 -6.58 -5.19
N VAL A 71 -13.26 -6.17 -6.40
CA VAL A 71 -14.05 -7.01 -7.30
C VAL A 71 -13.30 -8.27 -7.68
N LEU A 72 -12.01 -8.16 -8.00
CA LEU A 72 -11.15 -9.29 -8.37
C LEU A 72 -10.68 -10.11 -7.16
N GLY A 73 -10.64 -9.51 -5.96
CA GLY A 73 -10.13 -10.11 -4.74
C GLY A 73 -8.59 -10.05 -4.61
N PHE A 74 -7.90 -9.34 -5.50
CA PHE A 74 -6.46 -9.16 -5.43
C PHE A 74 -5.99 -7.81 -5.99
N ALA A 75 -4.82 -7.38 -5.55
CA ALA A 75 -4.05 -6.28 -6.12
C ALA A 75 -2.65 -6.76 -6.51
N GLU A 76 -2.09 -6.26 -7.60
CA GLU A 76 -0.70 -6.49 -7.97
C GLU A 76 0.18 -5.47 -7.23
N PHE A 77 1.25 -5.94 -6.56
CA PHE A 77 2.21 -5.09 -5.84
C PHE A 77 3.56 -5.80 -5.77
N MET A 78 4.66 -5.10 -6.09
CA MET A 78 6.01 -5.68 -6.17
C MET A 78 6.09 -6.95 -7.06
N GLY A 79 5.31 -6.98 -8.15
CA GLY A 79 5.23 -8.13 -9.05
C GLY A 79 4.52 -9.36 -8.50
N GLN A 80 3.85 -9.25 -7.36
CA GLN A 80 3.11 -10.32 -6.69
C GLN A 80 1.63 -9.98 -6.58
N ARG A 81 0.77 -10.99 -6.42
CA ARG A 81 -0.66 -10.80 -6.19
C ARG A 81 -0.97 -10.91 -4.70
N PHE A 82 -1.44 -9.82 -4.14
CA PHE A 82 -1.91 -9.74 -2.77
C PHE A 82 -3.42 -9.88 -2.72
N ARG A 83 -3.92 -10.75 -1.85
CA ARG A 83 -5.33 -10.79 -1.52
C ARG A 83 -5.74 -9.45 -0.92
N VAL A 84 -6.83 -8.88 -1.43
CA VAL A 84 -7.45 -7.68 -0.89
C VAL A 84 -8.96 -7.85 -0.80
N GLU A 85 -9.53 -7.27 0.23
CA GLU A 85 -10.96 -7.21 0.48
C GLU A 85 -11.28 -5.97 1.32
N PRO A 86 -12.54 -5.50 1.39
CA PRO A 86 -12.90 -4.37 2.24
C PRO A 86 -12.43 -4.55 3.68
N GLY A 87 -11.67 -3.58 4.20
CA GLY A 87 -11.10 -3.60 5.55
C GLY A 87 -9.60 -3.38 5.63
N ALA A 88 -8.88 -3.41 4.50
CA ALA A 88 -7.51 -2.94 4.40
C ALA A 88 -7.36 -2.05 3.17
N LEU A 89 -6.47 -1.06 3.24
CA LEU A 89 -6.11 -0.21 2.10
C LEU A 89 -5.64 -1.08 0.92
N ILE A 90 -6.08 -0.75 -0.28
CA ILE A 90 -5.57 -1.36 -1.51
C ILE A 90 -4.11 -0.91 -1.69
N PRO A 91 -3.15 -1.83 -1.87
CA PRO A 91 -1.74 -1.47 -2.11
C PRO A 91 -1.59 -0.46 -3.25
N ARG A 92 -0.82 0.60 -3.02
CA ARG A 92 -0.60 1.67 -4.00
C ARG A 92 0.74 1.46 -4.71
N PRO A 93 0.82 1.70 -6.04
CA PRO A 93 2.07 1.55 -6.79
C PRO A 93 3.22 2.40 -6.23
N GLU A 94 2.93 3.59 -5.73
CA GLU A 94 3.92 4.49 -5.15
C GLU A 94 4.62 3.85 -3.94
N THR A 95 3.89 3.10 -3.13
CA THR A 95 4.44 2.39 -1.95
C THR A 95 5.49 1.33 -2.33
N GLU A 96 5.55 0.88 -3.58
CA GLU A 96 6.62 0.00 -4.07
C GLU A 96 8.00 0.65 -3.95
N ILE A 97 8.10 1.99 -4.09
CA ILE A 97 9.34 2.74 -3.94
C ILE A 97 9.89 2.57 -2.51
N LEU A 98 9.01 2.62 -1.50
CA LEU A 98 9.39 2.38 -0.11
C LEU A 98 10.00 1.00 0.07
N CYS A 99 9.36 -0.04 -0.50
CA CYS A 99 9.90 -1.40 -0.46
C CYS A 99 11.25 -1.51 -1.17
N CYS A 100 11.40 -0.89 -2.33
CA CYS A 100 12.65 -0.89 -3.10
C CYS A 100 13.80 -0.24 -2.31
N GLU A 101 13.58 0.92 -1.68
CA GLU A 101 14.59 1.59 -0.86
C GLU A 101 14.94 0.76 0.39
N ALA A 102 13.95 0.16 1.05
CA ALA A 102 14.17 -0.74 2.18
C ALA A 102 15.03 -1.96 1.80
N ILE A 103 14.71 -2.62 0.70
CA ILE A 103 15.45 -3.79 0.18
C ILE A 103 16.87 -3.39 -0.21
N LYS A 104 17.05 -2.26 -0.86
CA LYS A 104 18.37 -1.73 -1.23
C LYS A 104 19.26 -1.52 -0.01
N TYR A 105 18.75 -0.86 1.02
CA TYR A 105 19.47 -0.67 2.29
C TYR A 105 19.81 -2.03 2.95
N ALA A 106 18.82 -2.92 3.03
CA ALA A 106 18.97 -4.23 3.68
C ALA A 106 20.05 -5.09 3.04
N LYS A 107 20.17 -5.07 1.72
CA LYS A 107 21.19 -5.83 0.97
C LYS A 107 22.63 -5.38 1.26
N LEU A 108 22.83 -4.21 1.84
CA LEU A 108 24.15 -3.75 2.29
C LEU A 108 24.58 -4.37 3.63
N LYS A 109 23.66 -5.01 4.34
CA LYS A 109 23.93 -5.64 5.64
C LYS A 109 24.26 -7.13 5.44
N THR A 110 25.30 -7.59 6.11
CA THR A 110 25.78 -9.00 6.04
C THR A 110 25.16 -9.90 7.12
N ARG A 111 24.30 -9.35 7.98
CA ARG A 111 23.62 -10.04 9.08
C ARG A 111 22.13 -10.16 8.86
N THR A 112 21.48 -11.04 9.61
CA THR A 112 20.01 -11.05 9.73
C THR A 112 19.54 -9.69 10.23
N ILE A 113 18.52 -9.13 9.57
CA ILE A 113 17.93 -7.84 9.94
C ILE A 113 16.51 -8.03 10.48
N ASN A 114 16.15 -7.18 11.45
CA ASN A 114 14.82 -7.09 12.00
C ASN A 114 14.11 -5.89 11.34
N ILE A 115 12.92 -6.12 10.82
CA ILE A 115 12.13 -5.11 10.10
C ILE A 115 10.79 -4.97 10.79
N LEU A 116 10.35 -3.74 11.00
CA LEU A 116 9.04 -3.39 11.53
C LEU A 116 8.25 -2.65 10.46
N ASP A 117 7.03 -3.11 10.19
CA ASP A 117 6.07 -2.47 9.29
C ASP A 117 4.90 -1.94 10.13
N LEU A 118 4.84 -0.62 10.32
CA LEU A 118 3.80 0.06 11.10
C LEU A 118 2.64 0.47 10.18
N CYS A 119 1.41 0.28 10.64
CA CYS A 119 0.18 0.43 9.84
C CYS A 119 0.20 -0.53 8.64
N THR A 120 0.47 -1.80 8.91
CA THR A 120 0.77 -2.82 7.88
C THR A 120 -0.37 -3.10 6.91
N GLY A 121 -1.63 -2.80 7.26
CA GLY A 121 -2.79 -2.98 6.42
C GLY A 121 -2.93 -4.42 5.90
N SER A 122 -2.94 -4.60 4.59
CA SER A 122 -2.98 -5.91 3.93
C SER A 122 -1.68 -6.73 4.09
N GLY A 123 -0.64 -6.16 4.72
CA GLY A 123 0.67 -6.77 4.86
C GLY A 123 1.54 -6.65 3.60
N CYS A 124 1.17 -5.84 2.60
CA CYS A 124 1.87 -5.78 1.32
C CYS A 124 3.35 -5.37 1.46
N ILE A 125 3.67 -4.42 2.34
CA ILE A 125 5.06 -4.04 2.63
C ILE A 125 5.77 -5.19 3.34
N ALA A 126 5.21 -5.70 4.45
CA ALA A 126 5.81 -6.76 5.25
C ALA A 126 6.13 -8.01 4.42
N TRP A 127 5.18 -8.50 3.64
CA TRP A 127 5.37 -9.67 2.78
C TRP A 127 6.36 -9.43 1.65
N SER A 128 6.31 -8.27 1.00
CA SER A 128 7.23 -7.94 -0.10
C SER A 128 8.67 -7.89 0.35
N VAL A 129 8.94 -7.24 1.50
CA VAL A 129 10.30 -7.19 2.04
C VAL A 129 10.77 -8.55 2.57
N ALA A 130 9.88 -9.34 3.21
CA ALA A 130 10.19 -10.69 3.67
C ALA A 130 10.52 -11.63 2.49
N THR A 131 9.79 -11.53 1.39
CA THR A 131 10.05 -12.32 0.17
C THR A 131 11.40 -11.96 -0.46
N ALA A 132 11.71 -10.66 -0.55
CA ALA A 132 12.96 -10.19 -1.15
C ALA A 132 14.19 -10.40 -0.26
N LEU A 133 13.98 -10.59 1.05
CA LEU A 133 15.01 -10.70 2.09
C LEU A 133 14.79 -11.96 2.95
N PRO A 134 15.04 -13.17 2.41
CA PRO A 134 14.65 -14.42 3.06
C PRO A 134 15.31 -14.67 4.43
N ASN A 135 16.40 -13.96 4.75
CA ASN A 135 17.06 -14.02 6.05
C ASN A 135 16.63 -12.90 7.02
N SER A 136 15.56 -12.14 6.70
CA SER A 136 15.03 -11.12 7.60
C SER A 136 13.97 -11.68 8.55
N ARG A 137 13.72 -10.94 9.63
CA ARG A 137 12.58 -11.12 10.53
C ARG A 137 11.68 -9.90 10.42
N VAL A 138 10.47 -10.09 9.97
CA VAL A 138 9.51 -8.99 9.72
C VAL A 138 8.35 -9.09 10.69
N ILE A 139 8.02 -7.97 11.34
CA ILE A 139 6.82 -7.83 12.18
C ILE A 139 5.96 -6.72 11.56
N GLY A 140 4.69 -7.02 11.27
CA GLY A 140 3.68 -6.03 10.89
C GLY A 140 2.80 -5.68 12.09
N VAL A 141 2.48 -4.40 12.24
CA VAL A 141 1.59 -3.88 13.29
C VAL A 141 0.44 -3.13 12.67
N ASP A 142 -0.77 -3.42 13.13
CA ASP A 142 -1.98 -2.67 12.75
C ASP A 142 -2.97 -2.63 13.91
N ILE A 143 -3.80 -1.60 13.95
CA ILE A 143 -4.89 -1.47 14.92
C ILE A 143 -6.09 -2.34 14.52
N SER A 144 -6.29 -2.57 13.21
CA SER A 144 -7.43 -3.25 12.61
C SER A 144 -7.24 -4.77 12.62
N GLU A 145 -8.04 -5.48 13.40
CA GLU A 145 -8.05 -6.96 13.37
C GLU A 145 -8.41 -7.50 11.98
N LYS A 146 -9.28 -6.78 11.25
CA LYS A 146 -9.66 -7.17 9.90
C LYS A 146 -8.49 -7.05 8.92
N ALA A 147 -7.73 -5.96 8.99
CA ALA A 147 -6.52 -5.79 8.19
C ALA A 147 -5.48 -6.88 8.54
N LEU A 148 -5.25 -7.16 9.81
CA LEU A 148 -4.36 -8.22 10.26
C LEU A 148 -4.80 -9.60 9.80
N SER A 149 -6.11 -9.88 9.80
CA SER A 149 -6.63 -11.13 9.22
C SER A 149 -6.30 -11.25 7.73
N ILE A 150 -6.45 -10.18 6.97
CA ILE A 150 -6.06 -10.15 5.54
C ILE A 150 -4.56 -10.39 5.40
N ALA A 151 -3.73 -9.69 6.18
CA ALA A 151 -2.27 -9.82 6.15
C ALA A 151 -1.78 -11.24 6.50
N GLN A 152 -2.39 -11.88 7.50
CA GLN A 152 -2.06 -13.25 7.91
C GLN A 152 -2.47 -14.31 6.89
N ASN A 153 -3.53 -14.06 6.12
CA ASN A 153 -4.09 -14.98 5.14
C ASN A 153 -3.55 -14.77 3.70
N GLN A 154 -2.43 -14.07 3.55
CA GLN A 154 -1.72 -14.03 2.27
C GLN A 154 -1.10 -15.39 1.95
N ASN A 155 -1.12 -15.79 0.68
CA ASN A 155 -0.71 -17.14 0.26
C ASN A 155 0.70 -17.17 -0.33
N PHE A 156 1.68 -16.65 0.42
CA PHE A 156 3.09 -16.70 0.02
C PHE A 156 3.83 -17.84 0.74
N LYS A 157 4.56 -18.65 -0.05
CA LYS A 157 5.39 -19.73 0.50
C LYS A 157 6.84 -19.27 0.57
N ILE A 158 7.22 -18.70 1.71
CA ILE A 158 8.59 -18.21 1.97
C ILE A 158 9.15 -18.82 3.27
N PRO A 159 10.48 -18.95 3.41
CA PRO A 159 11.10 -19.58 4.57
C PRO A 159 10.78 -18.89 5.90
N ASN A 160 10.80 -17.56 5.92
CA ASN A 160 10.54 -16.73 7.08
C ASN A 160 9.35 -15.78 6.82
N PRO A 161 8.11 -16.23 6.99
CA PRO A 161 6.95 -15.38 6.81
C PRO A 161 6.91 -14.27 7.87
N PRO A 162 6.36 -13.08 7.56
CA PRO A 162 6.16 -12.04 8.54
C PRO A 162 5.18 -12.48 9.62
N SER A 163 5.37 -11.99 10.84
CA SER A 163 4.41 -12.10 11.92
C SER A 163 3.62 -10.80 12.06
N PHE A 164 2.37 -10.90 12.51
CA PHE A 164 1.48 -9.76 12.62
C PHE A 164 0.91 -9.66 14.03
N ILE A 165 0.92 -8.45 14.60
CA ILE A 165 0.41 -8.16 15.93
C ILE A 165 -0.55 -6.96 15.90
N LYS A 166 -1.57 -7.02 16.76
CA LYS A 166 -2.46 -5.89 16.96
C LYS A 166 -1.80 -4.86 17.87
N GLY A 167 -1.87 -3.58 17.49
CA GLY A 167 -1.39 -2.48 18.31
C GLY A 167 -1.81 -1.13 17.73
N ASN A 168 -2.15 -0.21 18.63
CA ASN A 168 -2.39 1.18 18.28
C ASN A 168 -1.10 1.97 18.47
N ILE A 169 -0.49 2.42 17.38
CA ILE A 169 0.78 3.16 17.43
C ILE A 169 0.66 4.54 18.10
N LEU A 170 -0.55 5.05 18.26
CA LEU A 170 -0.80 6.34 18.94
C LEU A 170 -0.85 6.22 20.46
N THR A 171 -1.20 5.07 21.01
CA THR A 171 -1.47 4.90 22.44
C THR A 171 -0.70 3.77 23.11
N ASP A 172 -0.35 2.71 22.36
CA ASP A 172 0.18 1.50 22.96
C ASP A 172 1.71 1.53 23.04
N ASN A 173 2.26 0.97 24.12
CA ASN A 173 3.69 0.72 24.24
C ASN A 173 4.06 -0.59 23.52
N ILE A 174 3.91 -0.57 22.20
CA ILE A 174 4.17 -1.76 21.37
C ILE A 174 5.65 -2.14 21.36
N LEU A 175 5.93 -3.45 21.32
CA LEU A 175 7.25 -4.04 21.05
C LEU A 175 8.35 -3.54 22.00
N GLU A 176 8.01 -3.29 23.28
CA GLU A 176 9.00 -2.89 24.28
C GLU A 176 10.18 -3.88 24.33
N GLY A 177 11.39 -3.36 24.40
CA GLY A 177 12.63 -4.15 24.41
C GLY A 177 13.09 -4.65 23.04
N HIS A 178 12.29 -4.52 21.98
CA HIS A 178 12.71 -4.87 20.62
C HIS A 178 13.56 -3.78 19.98
N LYS A 179 14.43 -4.20 19.05
CA LYS A 179 15.24 -3.29 18.23
C LYS A 179 15.22 -3.73 16.76
N PHE A 180 14.97 -2.76 15.87
CA PHE A 180 14.83 -2.97 14.46
C PHE A 180 15.93 -2.28 13.65
N ASP A 181 16.31 -2.90 12.55
CA ASP A 181 17.26 -2.34 11.59
C ASP A 181 16.53 -1.42 10.60
N LEU A 182 15.27 -1.76 10.30
CA LEU A 182 14.37 -1.01 9.43
C LEU A 182 13.03 -0.79 10.13
N ILE A 183 12.51 0.43 10.05
CA ILE A 183 11.12 0.76 10.39
C ILE A 183 10.47 1.34 9.14
N LEU A 184 9.43 0.68 8.67
CA LEU A 184 8.69 1.03 7.46
C LEU A 184 7.26 1.41 7.85
N SER A 185 6.64 2.32 7.12
CA SER A 185 5.24 2.65 7.33
C SER A 185 4.61 3.34 6.13
N ASN A 186 3.37 2.97 5.83
CA ASN A 186 2.44 3.79 5.07
C ASN A 186 1.25 4.13 5.98
N PRO A 187 1.36 5.15 6.84
CA PRO A 187 0.32 5.51 7.79
C PRO A 187 -0.78 6.33 7.13
N PRO A 188 -1.95 6.51 7.76
CA PRO A 188 -2.92 7.51 7.35
C PRO A 188 -2.30 8.91 7.34
N TYR A 189 -2.53 9.67 6.26
CA TYR A 189 -1.98 11.02 6.10
C TYR A 189 -2.89 11.99 5.33
N ILE A 190 -4.03 11.53 4.81
CA ILE A 190 -4.96 12.37 4.05
C ILE A 190 -5.77 13.22 5.03
N LEU A 191 -5.82 14.52 4.79
CA LEU A 191 -6.61 15.44 5.62
C LEU A 191 -8.11 15.15 5.45
N THR A 192 -8.87 15.23 6.54
CA THR A 192 -10.33 15.03 6.48
C THR A 192 -10.99 16.00 5.50
N SER A 193 -10.49 17.23 5.38
CA SER A 193 -10.94 18.23 4.42
C SER A 193 -10.72 17.87 2.95
N ASP A 194 -9.74 17.00 2.65
CA ASP A 194 -9.45 16.56 1.28
C ASP A 194 -10.42 15.49 0.78
N LYS A 195 -11.22 14.88 1.67
CA LYS A 195 -12.21 13.86 1.32
C LYS A 195 -13.13 14.28 0.17
N ALA A 196 -13.55 15.55 0.16
CA ALA A 196 -14.43 16.08 -0.88
C ALA A 196 -13.81 16.12 -2.30
N ARG A 197 -12.49 16.02 -2.40
CA ARG A 197 -11.75 16.04 -3.68
C ARG A 197 -11.37 14.64 -4.17
N MET A 198 -11.59 13.62 -3.34
CA MET A 198 -11.24 12.24 -3.65
C MET A 198 -12.32 11.57 -4.50
N GLN A 199 -11.92 10.52 -5.19
CA GLN A 199 -12.83 9.70 -5.96
C GLN A 199 -13.71 8.85 -5.04
N THR A 200 -14.97 8.68 -5.42
CA THR A 200 -15.97 7.95 -4.61
C THR A 200 -15.63 6.47 -4.43
N ASN A 201 -14.95 5.86 -5.37
CA ASN A 201 -14.47 4.48 -5.24
C ASN A 201 -13.48 4.28 -4.08
N VAL A 202 -12.76 5.34 -3.68
CA VAL A 202 -11.89 5.31 -2.50
C VAL A 202 -12.68 5.62 -1.23
N THR A 203 -13.45 6.74 -1.25
CA THR A 203 -14.13 7.25 -0.04
C THR A 203 -15.25 6.32 0.47
N ASP A 204 -15.89 5.57 -0.44
CA ASP A 204 -17.06 4.77 -0.11
C ASP A 204 -16.73 3.29 0.18
N TYR A 205 -15.53 2.82 -0.22
CA TYR A 205 -15.17 1.41 -0.13
C TYR A 205 -13.93 1.12 0.71
N GLU A 206 -12.94 2.02 0.72
CA GLU A 206 -11.73 1.79 1.51
C GLU A 206 -11.91 2.27 2.96
N PRO A 207 -11.24 1.64 3.95
CA PRO A 207 -11.47 1.97 5.36
C PRO A 207 -10.98 3.37 5.71
N GLU A 208 -11.84 4.22 6.25
CA GLU A 208 -11.53 5.60 6.64
C GLU A 208 -10.33 5.68 7.61
N ILE A 209 -10.21 4.71 8.52
CA ILE A 209 -9.11 4.63 9.48
C ILE A 209 -7.73 4.47 8.83
N ALA A 210 -7.68 3.96 7.58
CA ALA A 210 -6.45 3.80 6.83
C ALA A 210 -6.11 5.02 5.95
N LEU A 211 -7.03 5.99 5.85
CA LEU A 211 -6.92 7.11 4.94
C LEU A 211 -6.68 8.43 5.68
N TYR A 212 -7.54 8.74 6.67
CA TYR A 212 -7.71 10.11 7.14
C TYR A 212 -7.03 10.41 8.46
N VAL A 213 -6.56 11.66 8.55
CA VAL A 213 -6.12 12.31 9.79
C VAL A 213 -6.95 13.57 10.04
N PRO A 214 -7.13 13.99 11.31
CA PRO A 214 -7.80 15.25 11.63
C PRO A 214 -7.04 16.45 11.07
N ASP A 215 -7.74 17.44 10.52
CA ASP A 215 -7.12 18.65 9.96
C ASP A 215 -6.34 19.48 10.98
N ASN A 216 -6.73 19.43 12.26
CA ASN A 216 -6.03 20.09 13.36
C ASN A 216 -4.80 19.33 13.86
N GLU A 217 -4.62 18.06 13.48
CA GLU A 217 -3.50 17.21 13.88
C GLU A 217 -2.92 16.43 12.68
N PRO A 218 -2.52 17.10 11.59
CA PRO A 218 -2.12 16.45 10.33
C PRO A 218 -0.88 15.57 10.46
N LEU A 219 -0.08 15.76 11.51
CA LEU A 219 1.18 15.04 11.75
C LEU A 219 1.09 14.01 12.88
N ILE A 220 -0.12 13.64 13.34
CA ILE A 220 -0.29 12.78 14.51
C ILE A 220 0.43 11.43 14.35
N PHE A 221 0.29 10.77 13.21
CA PHE A 221 1.01 9.51 12.94
C PHE A 221 2.52 9.72 12.74
N CYS A 222 2.93 10.83 12.10
CA CYS A 222 4.34 11.15 11.95
C CYS A 222 5.03 11.33 13.31
N GLN A 223 4.36 11.99 14.26
CA GLN A 223 4.85 12.17 15.62
C GLN A 223 4.98 10.83 16.34
N ALA A 224 3.95 10.00 16.30
CA ALA A 224 3.94 8.68 16.91
C ALA A 224 5.04 7.77 16.34
N ILE A 225 5.18 7.74 15.01
CA ILE A 225 6.21 6.93 14.34
C ILE A 225 7.61 7.44 14.69
N ALA A 226 7.83 8.75 14.76
CA ALA A 226 9.11 9.30 15.20
C ALA A 226 9.43 8.90 16.66
N ASP A 227 8.46 8.98 17.58
CA ASP A 227 8.65 8.58 18.98
C ASP A 227 8.91 7.09 19.14
N LEU A 228 8.17 6.25 18.41
CA LEU A 228 8.42 4.81 18.33
C LEU A 228 9.82 4.52 17.77
N SER A 229 10.21 5.20 16.69
CA SER A 229 11.50 5.01 16.04
C SER A 229 12.67 5.38 16.97
N ARG A 230 12.54 6.41 17.80
CA ARG A 230 13.57 6.71 18.82
C ARG A 230 13.79 5.57 19.81
N ARG A 231 12.73 4.83 20.14
CA ARG A 231 12.81 3.70 21.08
C ARG A 231 13.23 2.40 20.41
N LEU A 232 12.71 2.14 19.22
CA LEU A 232 12.77 0.84 18.57
C LEU A 232 13.84 0.72 17.48
N LEU A 233 14.27 1.84 16.85
CA LEU A 233 15.29 1.80 15.80
C LEU A 233 16.68 1.59 16.42
N LYS A 234 17.48 0.71 15.82
CA LYS A 234 18.90 0.54 16.17
C LYS A 234 19.70 1.79 15.79
N GLN A 235 20.90 1.93 16.35
CA GLN A 235 21.78 3.07 16.09
C GLN A 235 22.16 3.19 14.60
N ASP A 236 22.45 2.05 13.96
CA ASP A 236 22.77 1.96 12.53
C ASP A 236 21.53 1.65 11.65
N GLY A 237 20.34 1.80 12.20
CA GLY A 237 19.06 1.56 11.52
C GLY A 237 18.53 2.78 10.79
N ILE A 238 17.63 2.54 9.85
CA ILE A 238 16.90 3.60 9.15
C ILE A 238 15.38 3.39 9.23
N GLY A 239 14.64 4.50 9.15
CA GLY A 239 13.20 4.48 8.94
C GLY A 239 12.84 5.06 7.57
N ILE A 240 11.79 4.53 6.96
CA ILE A 240 11.20 5.05 5.73
C ILE A 240 9.69 5.08 5.91
N MET A 241 9.08 6.24 5.71
CA MET A 241 7.64 6.44 5.90
C MET A 241 7.04 7.20 4.73
N GLU A 242 5.90 6.72 4.22
CA GLU A 242 5.11 7.45 3.24
C GLU A 242 4.46 8.69 3.88
N ILE A 243 4.38 9.80 3.14
CA ILE A 243 3.95 11.10 3.66
C ILE A 243 2.99 11.81 2.71
N HIS A 244 2.21 12.73 3.24
CA HIS A 244 1.46 13.69 2.43
C HIS A 244 2.39 14.62 1.64
N GLU A 245 2.16 14.78 0.33
CA GLU A 245 3.06 15.50 -0.57
C GLU A 245 3.30 16.97 -0.19
N GLU A 246 2.29 17.63 0.37
CA GLU A 246 2.35 19.03 0.76
C GLU A 246 2.98 19.26 2.15
N LEU A 247 3.01 18.24 3.02
CA LEU A 247 3.51 18.35 4.39
C LEU A 247 5.00 17.99 4.54
N GLY A 248 5.69 17.69 3.44
CA GLY A 248 7.08 17.20 3.46
C GLY A 248 8.01 18.03 4.32
N ASN A 249 8.01 19.37 4.17
CA ASN A 249 8.88 20.26 4.97
C ASN A 249 8.54 20.26 6.46
N GLN A 250 7.27 20.18 6.82
CA GLN A 250 6.83 20.12 8.22
C GLN A 250 7.29 18.80 8.86
N ILE A 251 7.15 17.68 8.12
CA ILE A 251 7.58 16.36 8.56
C ILE A 251 9.11 16.30 8.68
N LEU A 252 9.84 16.85 7.73
CA LEU A 252 11.31 16.96 7.79
C LEU A 252 11.77 17.67 9.06
N ASN A 253 11.17 18.83 9.38
CA ASN A 253 11.46 19.58 10.58
C ASN A 253 11.07 18.82 11.85
N LEU A 254 9.93 18.11 11.85
CA LEU A 254 9.51 17.27 12.97
C LEU A 254 10.59 16.22 13.32
N PHE A 255 11.08 15.48 12.31
CA PHE A 255 12.08 14.43 12.54
C PHE A 255 13.44 15.04 12.97
N LYS A 256 13.88 16.15 12.38
CA LYS A 256 15.09 16.87 12.81
C LYS A 256 14.98 17.33 14.27
N ASN A 257 13.86 17.92 14.66
CA ASN A 257 13.61 18.37 16.03
C ASN A 257 13.57 17.21 17.04
N LYS A 258 13.28 16.00 16.58
CA LYS A 258 13.34 14.76 17.38
C LYS A 258 14.72 14.08 17.33
N ASN A 259 15.77 14.80 16.87
CA ASN A 259 17.16 14.34 16.80
C ASN A 259 17.34 13.10 15.90
N PHE A 260 16.69 13.08 14.73
CA PHE A 260 17.04 12.17 13.66
C PHE A 260 18.02 12.84 12.70
N GLU A 261 19.10 12.15 12.38
CA GLU A 261 20.09 12.55 11.39
C GLU A 261 19.75 12.00 10.00
N ASN A 262 20.47 12.49 8.98
CA ASN A 262 20.29 12.06 7.58
C ASN A 262 18.81 12.01 7.16
N THR A 263 18.03 12.99 7.65
CA THR A 263 16.62 13.10 7.33
C THR A 263 16.45 13.75 5.97
N GLU A 264 15.84 13.05 5.03
CA GLU A 264 15.63 13.51 3.65
C GLU A 264 14.27 13.12 3.11
N ILE A 265 13.79 13.87 2.14
CA ILE A 265 12.56 13.58 1.39
C ILE A 265 12.95 12.83 0.12
N ILE A 266 12.26 11.70 -0.11
CA ILE A 266 12.34 10.93 -1.36
C ILE A 266 11.12 11.30 -2.20
N GLN A 267 11.38 11.66 -3.45
CA GLN A 267 10.35 12.00 -4.44
C GLN A 267 10.06 10.83 -5.37
N ASP A 268 8.84 10.79 -5.88
CA ASP A 268 8.45 9.88 -6.95
C ASP A 268 8.95 10.36 -8.33
N GLN A 269 8.66 9.58 -9.37
CA GLN A 269 9.00 9.89 -10.75
C GLN A 269 8.36 11.20 -11.28
N PHE A 270 7.30 11.70 -10.62
CA PHE A 270 6.63 12.96 -10.93
C PHE A 270 7.15 14.13 -10.08
N LYS A 271 8.24 13.93 -9.34
CA LYS A 271 8.86 14.90 -8.42
C LYS A 271 7.94 15.33 -7.26
N LYS A 272 6.98 14.50 -6.89
CA LYS A 272 6.16 14.70 -5.70
C LYS A 272 6.84 14.11 -4.48
N ASN A 273 6.79 14.82 -3.36
CA ASN A 273 7.29 14.30 -2.08
C ASN A 273 6.45 13.10 -1.65
N ARG A 274 7.06 11.94 -1.50
CA ARG A 274 6.34 10.72 -1.18
C ARG A 274 6.77 10.05 0.09
N PHE A 275 8.07 10.13 0.41
CA PHE A 275 8.58 9.44 1.59
C PHE A 275 9.55 10.34 2.34
N ILE A 276 9.64 10.13 3.65
CA ILE A 276 10.75 10.58 4.46
C ILE A 276 11.63 9.39 4.81
N ARG A 277 12.96 9.53 4.62
CA ARG A 277 13.97 8.61 5.14
C ARG A 277 14.71 9.30 6.26
N TYR A 278 15.02 8.57 7.33
CA TYR A 278 15.69 9.09 8.51
C TYR A 278 16.52 8.00 9.19
N SER A 279 17.55 8.41 9.92
CA SER A 279 18.37 7.54 10.77
C SER A 279 18.52 8.12 12.16
N ARG A 280 18.91 7.29 13.13
CA ARG A 280 19.27 7.81 14.45
C ARG A 280 20.59 8.57 14.40
N SER A 281 20.71 9.57 15.27
CA SER A 281 21.97 10.27 15.54
C SER A 281 23.02 9.31 16.07
N SER A 282 24.23 9.38 15.54
CA SER A 282 25.41 8.75 16.16
C SER A 282 25.71 9.52 17.45
N GLU A 283 25.53 8.93 18.60
CA GLU A 283 25.99 9.51 19.87
C GLU A 283 27.49 9.58 19.91
#